data_834d26ebc149a7d8fa4317b8b946e0a2
#
_entry.id   834d26ebc149a7d8fa4317b8b946e0a2
#
_cell.length_a   1.000
_cell.length_b   1.000
_cell.length_c   1.000
_cell.angle_alpha   90.00
_cell.angle_beta   90.00
_cell.angle_gamma   90.00
#
_symmetry.space_group_name_H-M   'P 1'
#
loop_
_entity.id
_entity.type
_entity.pdbx_description
1 polymer ?
#
loop_
_entity_poly.entity_id
_entity_poly.type
_entity_poly.pdbx_seq_one_letter_code
_entity_poly.pdbx_strand_id
1 'polypeptide(L)'
;MTPIKSRPLIDQEIEELDAFLLSDDGLENAMDVSGLDGFLCAVLSGPKVIMPSEWMRWVWDSTEGKQSPEFTSEKQAQRILDLLMRDANDIAVTLTQFPQYYEPLFLARDHKGRTVSIVDEWCCGYVKGIALDPSGWQPLFEAHPDWFEAIHLYGTESGWDRLKELVEAYQDADARHQAFVELIAPAARNVHAYWLASRAPARDTIDDTRRPIHKVLVPGRNDPCLCGSG
;
A
#
# COMPACT_ATOMS: atom_id res chain seq x y z
N MET A 1 -13.20 -5.00 -18.25
CA MET A 1 -12.74 -3.83 -17.44
C MET A 1 -11.53 -3.28 -18.16
N THR A 2 -11.56 -2.01 -18.54
CA THR A 2 -10.41 -1.31 -19.12
C THR A 2 -9.37 -1.18 -18.02
N PRO A 3 -8.09 -1.53 -18.24
CA PRO A 3 -7.07 -1.34 -17.23
C PRO A 3 -6.99 0.15 -16.88
N ILE A 4 -7.13 0.48 -15.62
CA ILE A 4 -6.86 1.83 -15.12
C ILE A 4 -5.38 2.06 -15.41
N LYS A 5 -5.08 2.94 -16.36
CA LYS A 5 -3.71 3.40 -16.60
C LYS A 5 -3.36 4.30 -15.42
N SER A 6 -2.83 3.71 -14.35
CA SER A 6 -2.17 4.48 -13.32
C SER A 6 -0.96 5.15 -13.97
N ARG A 7 -0.84 6.45 -13.79
CA ARG A 7 0.35 7.20 -14.14
C ARG A 7 1.06 7.52 -12.82
N PRO A 8 2.27 6.99 -12.59
CA PRO A 8 3.06 7.32 -11.41
C PRO A 8 3.16 8.84 -11.21
N LEU A 9 3.31 9.26 -9.97
CA LEU A 9 3.66 10.65 -9.69
C LEU A 9 5.07 10.93 -10.22
N ILE A 10 5.28 12.11 -10.77
CA ILE A 10 6.63 12.61 -11.08
C ILE A 10 7.19 13.35 -9.87
N ASP A 11 8.50 13.54 -9.81
CA ASP A 11 9.19 14.16 -8.67
C ASP A 11 8.53 15.47 -8.22
N GLN A 12 8.18 16.35 -9.17
CA GLN A 12 7.50 17.61 -8.87
C GLN A 12 6.11 17.41 -8.23
N GLU A 13 5.39 16.34 -8.59
CA GLU A 13 4.08 16.01 -8.01
C GLU A 13 4.23 15.42 -6.60
N ILE A 14 5.31 14.67 -6.37
CA ILE A 14 5.68 14.17 -5.03
C ILE A 14 6.04 15.35 -4.13
N GLU A 15 6.89 16.28 -4.61
CA GLU A 15 7.24 17.51 -3.88
C GLU A 15 6.00 18.37 -3.56
N GLU A 16 5.05 18.49 -4.50
CA GLU A 16 3.80 19.22 -4.30
C GLU A 16 2.95 18.60 -3.19
N LEU A 17 2.83 17.26 -3.19
CA LEU A 17 2.08 16.52 -2.19
C LEU A 17 2.76 16.63 -0.82
N ASP A 18 4.08 16.44 -0.75
CA ASP A 18 4.85 16.53 0.48
C ASP A 18 4.78 17.93 1.10
N ALA A 19 4.97 18.97 0.29
CA ALA A 19 4.84 20.36 0.75
C ALA A 19 3.45 20.67 1.31
N PHE A 20 2.39 20.05 0.78
CA PHE A 20 1.05 20.20 1.32
C PHE A 20 0.90 19.45 2.65
N LEU A 21 1.37 18.22 2.73
CA LEU A 21 1.28 17.38 3.94
C LEU A 21 2.06 18.00 5.10
N LEU A 22 3.22 18.62 4.83
CA LEU A 22 4.09 19.25 5.83
C LEU A 22 3.80 20.74 6.03
N SER A 23 2.72 21.29 5.44
CA SER A 23 2.40 22.70 5.56
C SER A 23 1.97 23.07 7.00
N ASP A 24 2.37 24.29 7.44
CA ASP A 24 2.04 24.83 8.77
C ASP A 24 0.54 25.11 8.99
N ASP A 25 -0.28 24.99 7.94
CA ASP A 25 -1.70 25.35 7.95
C ASP A 25 -2.62 24.30 8.61
N GLY A 26 -2.09 23.54 9.58
CA GLY A 26 -2.97 22.84 10.52
C GLY A 26 -2.90 21.31 10.54
N LEU A 27 -1.90 20.70 9.95
CA LEU A 27 -1.75 19.25 9.95
C LEU A 27 -0.53 18.78 10.76
N GLU A 28 -0.47 19.16 12.04
CA GLU A 28 0.65 18.83 12.95
C GLU A 28 1.02 17.33 12.98
N ASN A 29 0.05 16.47 12.71
CA ASN A 29 0.21 15.01 12.76
C ASN A 29 0.02 14.35 11.39
N ALA A 30 0.12 15.08 10.27
CA ALA A 30 0.06 14.47 8.96
C ALA A 30 1.31 13.60 8.70
N MET A 31 1.16 12.63 7.84
CA MET A 31 2.29 11.86 7.32
C MET A 31 3.04 12.71 6.29
N ASP A 32 4.35 12.56 6.20
CA ASP A 32 5.11 12.96 5.02
C ASP A 32 4.89 11.96 3.86
N VAL A 33 5.44 12.23 2.69
CA VAL A 33 5.25 11.33 1.54
C VAL A 33 5.86 9.95 1.74
N SER A 34 6.93 9.81 2.53
CA SER A 34 7.54 8.52 2.84
C SER A 34 6.64 7.69 3.76
N GLY A 35 6.13 8.31 4.83
CA GLY A 35 5.16 7.70 5.72
C GLY A 35 3.86 7.33 5.00
N LEU A 36 3.39 8.20 4.09
CA LEU A 36 2.23 7.94 3.25
C LEU A 36 2.43 6.71 2.36
N ASP A 37 3.56 6.59 1.67
CA ASP A 37 3.87 5.42 0.81
C ASP A 37 3.87 4.14 1.63
N GLY A 38 4.52 4.12 2.79
CA GLY A 38 4.52 2.98 3.70
C GLY A 38 3.12 2.61 4.20
N PHE A 39 2.34 3.61 4.60
CA PHE A 39 0.96 3.43 5.04
C PHE A 39 0.08 2.84 3.94
N LEU A 40 0.12 3.42 2.74
CA LEU A 40 -0.64 2.93 1.59
C LEU A 40 -0.20 1.53 1.17
N CYS A 41 1.10 1.24 1.20
CA CYS A 41 1.62 -0.09 0.93
C CYS A 41 1.00 -1.14 1.86
N ALA A 42 0.92 -0.87 3.17
CA ALA A 42 0.28 -1.77 4.13
C ALA A 42 -1.23 -1.89 3.92
N VAL A 43 -1.93 -0.75 3.79
CA VAL A 43 -3.40 -0.71 3.59
C VAL A 43 -3.83 -1.47 2.35
N LEU A 44 -3.11 -1.29 1.24
CA LEU A 44 -3.43 -1.93 -0.05
C LEU A 44 -3.01 -3.41 -0.10
N SER A 45 -2.02 -3.79 0.71
CA SER A 45 -1.56 -5.17 0.83
C SER A 45 -2.39 -6.01 1.80
N GLY A 46 -2.97 -5.42 2.82
CA GLY A 46 -3.55 -6.07 3.99
C GLY A 46 -4.63 -7.14 3.73
N PRO A 47 -5.07 -7.82 4.80
CA PRO A 47 -5.99 -8.97 4.71
C PRO A 47 -7.37 -8.62 4.17
N LYS A 48 -7.81 -7.39 4.38
CA LYS A 48 -9.10 -6.88 3.88
C LYS A 48 -8.93 -5.61 3.07
N VAL A 49 -9.89 -5.35 2.20
CA VAL A 49 -9.98 -4.07 1.49
C VAL A 49 -10.49 -3.00 2.43
N ILE A 50 -9.69 -1.95 2.65
CA ILE A 50 -10.06 -0.75 3.41
C ILE A 50 -10.36 0.36 2.39
N MET A 51 -11.54 0.97 2.50
CA MET A 51 -11.97 1.98 1.54
C MET A 51 -11.24 3.31 1.75
N PRO A 52 -11.02 4.12 0.69
CA PRO A 52 -10.41 5.45 0.82
C PRO A 52 -11.06 6.33 1.89
N SER A 53 -12.39 6.27 2.04
CA SER A 53 -13.13 6.99 3.07
C SER A 53 -12.77 6.56 4.50
N GLU A 54 -12.18 5.37 4.68
CA GLU A 54 -11.79 4.86 6.00
C GLU A 54 -10.32 5.17 6.31
N TRP A 55 -9.41 5.04 5.33
CA TRP A 55 -7.99 5.21 5.58
C TRP A 55 -7.49 6.65 5.38
N MET A 56 -8.13 7.46 4.51
CA MET A 56 -7.65 8.80 4.15
C MET A 56 -7.52 9.74 5.36
N ARG A 57 -8.39 9.63 6.34
CA ARG A 57 -8.34 10.43 7.56
C ARG A 57 -7.02 10.25 8.34
N TRP A 58 -6.39 9.08 8.24
CA TRP A 58 -5.14 8.77 8.91
C TRP A 58 -3.92 9.38 8.21
N VAL A 59 -4.07 9.76 6.96
CA VAL A 59 -3.04 10.53 6.23
C VAL A 59 -2.91 11.92 6.82
N TRP A 60 -4.06 12.54 7.12
CA TRP A 60 -4.13 13.91 7.66
C TRP A 60 -3.82 14.00 9.16
N ASP A 61 -4.15 12.98 9.88
CA ASP A 61 -3.94 12.87 11.33
C ASP A 61 -3.56 11.43 11.67
N SER A 62 -2.28 11.17 11.64
CA SER A 62 -1.71 9.83 11.87
C SER A 62 -1.84 9.33 13.31
N THR A 63 -2.29 10.18 14.24
CA THR A 63 -2.44 9.84 15.66
C THR A 63 -3.87 9.43 16.02
N GLU A 64 -4.87 10.22 15.65
CA GLU A 64 -6.26 10.00 16.04
C GLU A 64 -7.22 9.87 14.83
N GLY A 65 -6.80 10.29 13.65
CA GLY A 65 -7.61 10.29 12.44
C GLY A 65 -8.84 11.21 12.54
N LYS A 66 -8.76 12.30 13.30
CA LYS A 66 -9.86 13.23 13.58
C LYS A 66 -9.73 14.56 12.86
N GLN A 67 -8.50 14.96 12.55
CA GLN A 67 -8.25 16.21 11.85
C GLN A 67 -8.46 16.03 10.34
N SER A 68 -8.77 17.13 9.69
CA SER A 68 -8.93 17.19 8.23
C SER A 68 -8.20 18.45 7.73
N PRO A 69 -7.60 18.40 6.55
CA PRO A 69 -6.90 19.55 6.01
C PRO A 69 -7.86 20.70 5.68
N GLU A 70 -7.40 21.93 5.87
CA GLU A 70 -8.07 23.11 5.37
C GLU A 70 -7.54 23.43 3.96
N PHE A 71 -8.39 23.30 2.97
CA PHE A 71 -8.02 23.63 1.59
C PHE A 71 -8.33 25.09 1.29
N THR A 72 -7.38 25.81 0.69
CA THR A 72 -7.53 27.20 0.29
C THR A 72 -8.52 27.40 -0.86
N SER A 73 -8.81 26.35 -1.61
CA SER A 73 -9.75 26.35 -2.72
C SER A 73 -10.19 24.93 -3.10
N GLU A 74 -11.34 24.81 -3.75
CA GLU A 74 -11.80 23.54 -4.32
C GLU A 74 -10.79 22.96 -5.33
N LYS A 75 -10.12 23.80 -6.09
CA LYS A 75 -9.09 23.38 -7.04
C LYS A 75 -7.89 22.74 -6.33
N GLN A 76 -7.46 23.30 -5.20
CA GLN A 76 -6.40 22.70 -4.38
C GLN A 76 -6.86 21.35 -3.81
N ALA A 77 -8.07 21.29 -3.26
CA ALA A 77 -8.62 20.05 -2.73
C ALA A 77 -8.64 18.94 -3.80
N GLN A 78 -9.18 19.23 -4.97
CA GLN A 78 -9.20 18.28 -6.09
C GLN A 78 -7.80 17.84 -6.50
N ARG A 79 -6.83 18.77 -6.56
CA ARG A 79 -5.46 18.47 -6.94
C ARG A 79 -4.77 17.54 -5.94
N ILE A 80 -4.85 17.83 -4.64
CA ILE A 80 -4.23 17.02 -3.60
C ILE A 80 -4.87 15.63 -3.52
N LEU A 81 -6.20 15.56 -3.59
CA LEU A 81 -6.90 14.27 -3.61
C LEU A 81 -6.58 13.44 -4.86
N ASP A 82 -6.40 14.08 -6.03
CA ASP A 82 -5.97 13.40 -7.26
C ASP A 82 -4.56 12.81 -7.09
N LEU A 83 -3.62 13.58 -6.55
CA LEU A 83 -2.26 13.10 -6.29
C LEU A 83 -2.27 11.89 -5.35
N LEU A 84 -2.95 12.01 -4.21
CA LEU A 84 -3.07 10.94 -3.23
C LEU A 84 -3.68 9.66 -3.82
N MET A 85 -4.77 9.78 -4.58
CA MET A 85 -5.43 8.63 -5.18
C MET A 85 -4.64 8.01 -6.33
N ARG A 86 -3.87 8.82 -7.06
CA ARG A 86 -2.98 8.32 -8.12
C ARG A 86 -1.82 7.53 -7.52
N ASP A 87 -1.24 8.03 -6.42
CA ASP A 87 -0.19 7.34 -5.69
C ASP A 87 -0.69 5.98 -5.17
N ALA A 88 -1.81 5.97 -4.45
CA ALA A 88 -2.44 4.73 -4.00
C ALA A 88 -2.73 3.73 -5.13
N ASN A 89 -3.23 4.21 -6.27
CA ASN A 89 -3.49 3.36 -7.44
C ASN A 89 -2.19 2.83 -8.06
N ASP A 90 -1.14 3.63 -8.10
CA ASP A 90 0.14 3.20 -8.65
C ASP A 90 0.79 2.13 -7.80
N ILE A 91 0.82 2.30 -6.48
CA ILE A 91 1.27 1.28 -5.52
C ILE A 91 0.47 -0.03 -5.72
N ALA A 92 -0.86 0.05 -5.77
CA ALA A 92 -1.72 -1.13 -5.94
C ALA A 92 -1.47 -1.87 -7.26
N VAL A 93 -1.32 -1.13 -8.35
CA VAL A 93 -1.04 -1.69 -9.69
C VAL A 93 0.35 -2.30 -9.71
N THR A 94 1.36 -1.61 -9.20
CA THR A 94 2.74 -2.08 -9.20
C THR A 94 2.89 -3.34 -8.36
N LEU A 95 2.40 -3.35 -7.14
CA LEU A 95 2.44 -4.55 -6.27
C LEU A 95 1.69 -5.74 -6.85
N THR A 96 0.58 -5.51 -7.57
CA THR A 96 -0.26 -6.59 -8.11
C THR A 96 0.25 -7.13 -9.45
N GLN A 97 0.70 -6.24 -10.35
CA GLN A 97 1.02 -6.61 -11.74
C GLN A 97 2.51 -6.68 -12.01
N PHE A 98 3.31 -5.88 -11.29
CA PHE A 98 4.73 -5.70 -11.54
C PHE A 98 5.52 -5.63 -10.22
N PRO A 99 5.33 -6.57 -9.27
CA PRO A 99 5.87 -6.47 -7.92
C PRO A 99 7.39 -6.28 -7.89
N GLN A 100 8.11 -6.79 -8.89
CA GLN A 100 9.56 -6.65 -9.00
C GLN A 100 10.04 -5.19 -9.18
N TYR A 101 9.13 -4.28 -9.58
CA TYR A 101 9.43 -2.86 -9.76
C TYR A 101 8.94 -1.99 -8.60
N TYR A 102 8.30 -2.57 -7.60
CA TYR A 102 7.92 -1.80 -6.43
C TYR A 102 9.16 -1.49 -5.59
N GLU A 103 9.42 -0.22 -5.42
CA GLU A 103 10.46 0.31 -4.52
C GLU A 103 9.80 1.28 -3.54
N PRO A 104 10.01 1.13 -2.22
CA PRO A 104 9.51 2.06 -1.23
C PRO A 104 10.06 3.47 -1.44
N LEU A 105 9.24 4.48 -1.24
CA LEU A 105 9.63 5.88 -1.32
C LEU A 105 10.39 6.29 -0.05
N PHE A 106 11.67 5.96 0.02
CA PHE A 106 12.53 6.39 1.12
C PHE A 106 13.05 7.81 0.89
N LEU A 107 13.07 8.59 1.95
CA LEU A 107 13.84 9.83 1.97
C LEU A 107 15.35 9.52 2.00
N ALA A 108 16.16 10.49 1.66
CA ALA A 108 17.61 10.32 1.66
C ALA A 108 18.31 11.55 2.23
N ARG A 109 19.46 11.32 2.88
CA ARG A 109 20.35 12.37 3.37
C ARG A 109 21.79 12.11 2.95
N ASP A 110 22.55 13.17 2.78
CA ASP A 110 24.01 13.04 2.69
C ASP A 110 24.59 12.81 4.10
N HIS A 111 25.40 11.79 4.24
CA HIS A 111 26.18 11.53 5.44
C HIS A 111 27.64 11.26 5.03
N LYS A 112 28.52 12.23 5.25
CA LYS A 112 29.95 12.15 4.93
C LYS A 112 30.23 11.83 3.46
N GLY A 113 29.47 12.42 2.53
CA GLY A 113 29.60 12.21 1.09
C GLY A 113 29.00 10.88 0.58
N ARG A 114 28.16 10.23 1.37
CA ARG A 114 27.37 9.07 0.98
C ARG A 114 25.91 9.35 1.14
N THR A 115 25.09 8.94 0.19
CA THR A 115 23.65 8.96 0.31
C THR A 115 23.19 7.83 1.21
N VAL A 116 22.50 8.16 2.31
CA VAL A 116 21.94 7.20 3.27
C VAL A 116 20.41 7.32 3.23
N SER A 117 19.74 6.20 3.06
CA SER A 117 18.28 6.15 3.08
C SER A 117 17.75 6.40 4.50
N ILE A 118 16.69 7.21 4.60
CA ILE A 118 15.91 7.41 5.81
C ILE A 118 14.64 6.58 5.64
N VAL A 119 14.48 5.55 6.45
CA VAL A 119 13.40 4.56 6.27
C VAL A 119 12.38 4.59 7.40
N ASP A 120 12.66 5.37 8.44
CA ASP A 120 11.88 5.40 9.67
C ASP A 120 10.44 5.81 9.40
N GLU A 121 10.24 6.89 8.64
CA GLU A 121 8.90 7.42 8.32
C GLU A 121 8.09 6.40 7.51
N TRP A 122 8.72 5.77 6.51
CA TRP A 122 8.08 4.72 5.74
C TRP A 122 7.64 3.55 6.63
N CYS A 123 8.54 3.08 7.50
CA CYS A 123 8.25 1.97 8.41
C CYS A 123 7.17 2.35 9.43
N CYS A 124 7.19 3.58 9.97
CA CYS A 124 6.15 4.10 10.84
C CYS A 124 4.79 4.11 10.14
N GLY A 125 4.74 4.61 8.90
CA GLY A 125 3.55 4.59 8.07
C GLY A 125 3.03 3.18 7.85
N TYR A 126 3.90 2.25 7.50
CA TYR A 126 3.54 0.85 7.30
C TYR A 126 2.92 0.22 8.56
N VAL A 127 3.52 0.43 9.73
CA VAL A 127 3.00 -0.04 11.02
C VAL A 127 1.63 0.58 11.33
N LYS A 128 1.42 1.87 11.00
CA LYS A 128 0.11 2.53 11.13
C LYS A 128 -0.94 1.90 10.20
N GLY A 129 -0.57 1.53 8.98
CA GLY A 129 -1.45 0.82 8.06
C GLY A 129 -1.88 -0.56 8.60
N ILE A 130 -0.95 -1.30 9.19
CA ILE A 130 -1.23 -2.56 9.90
C ILE A 130 -2.22 -2.33 11.05
N ALA A 131 -2.07 -1.23 11.79
CA ALA A 131 -2.89 -0.90 12.95
C ALA A 131 -4.38 -0.66 12.61
N LEU A 132 -4.75 -0.53 11.35
CA LEU A 132 -6.16 -0.45 10.94
C LEU A 132 -6.90 -1.79 11.02
N ASP A 133 -6.18 -2.91 11.07
CA ASP A 133 -6.77 -4.25 11.22
C ASP A 133 -5.82 -5.23 11.93
N PRO A 134 -5.39 -4.98 13.17
CA PRO A 134 -4.33 -5.76 13.82
C PRO A 134 -4.64 -7.26 13.89
N SER A 135 -5.90 -7.60 14.14
CA SER A 135 -6.32 -9.01 14.24
C SER A 135 -6.26 -9.73 12.88
N GLY A 136 -6.53 -9.02 11.79
CA GLY A 136 -6.44 -9.58 10.44
C GLY A 136 -5.00 -9.90 10.05
N TRP A 137 -4.02 -9.14 10.55
CA TRP A 137 -2.61 -9.35 10.26
C TRP A 137 -1.96 -10.47 11.07
N GLN A 138 -2.55 -10.88 12.19
CA GLN A 138 -1.98 -11.87 13.12
C GLN A 138 -1.52 -13.18 12.45
N PRO A 139 -2.30 -13.80 11.53
CA PRO A 139 -1.86 -15.03 10.86
C PRO A 139 -0.55 -14.89 10.09
N LEU A 140 -0.31 -13.72 9.50
CA LEU A 140 0.92 -13.47 8.75
C LEU A 140 2.11 -13.25 9.68
N PHE A 141 1.92 -12.55 10.80
CA PHE A 141 2.97 -12.41 11.82
C PHE A 141 3.42 -13.74 12.39
N GLU A 142 2.49 -14.67 12.58
CA GLU A 142 2.79 -16.02 13.08
C GLU A 142 3.51 -16.87 12.02
N ALA A 143 3.13 -16.74 10.75
CA ALA A 143 3.70 -17.51 9.66
C ALA A 143 5.07 -17.00 9.21
N HIS A 144 5.27 -15.69 9.19
CA HIS A 144 6.45 -15.01 8.60
C HIS A 144 6.91 -13.81 9.45
N PRO A 145 7.33 -14.01 10.70
CA PRO A 145 7.76 -12.92 11.57
C PRO A 145 9.00 -12.18 11.03
N ASP A 146 9.85 -12.89 10.28
CA ASP A 146 11.06 -12.38 9.66
C ASP A 146 10.81 -11.28 8.63
N TRP A 147 9.67 -11.29 7.94
CA TRP A 147 9.33 -10.24 6.98
C TRP A 147 9.10 -8.87 7.63
N PHE A 148 8.82 -8.85 8.91
CA PHE A 148 8.53 -7.62 9.65
C PHE A 148 9.71 -7.12 10.50
N GLU A 149 10.83 -7.85 10.52
CA GLU A 149 11.95 -7.50 11.41
C GLU A 149 12.47 -6.08 11.14
N ALA A 150 12.80 -5.76 9.87
CA ALA A 150 13.27 -4.42 9.50
C ALA A 150 12.18 -3.35 9.68
N ILE A 151 10.94 -3.66 9.29
CA ILE A 151 9.82 -2.71 9.40
C ILE A 151 9.55 -2.37 10.87
N HIS A 152 9.51 -3.35 11.76
CA HIS A 152 9.31 -3.10 13.18
C HIS A 152 10.50 -2.42 13.84
N LEU A 153 11.74 -2.74 13.41
CA LEU A 153 12.95 -2.14 13.94
C LEU A 153 12.97 -0.62 13.74
N TYR A 154 12.52 -0.14 12.58
CA TYR A 154 12.49 1.29 12.24
C TYR A 154 11.13 1.95 12.50
N GLY A 155 10.03 1.20 12.55
CA GLY A 155 8.67 1.74 12.63
C GLY A 155 8.03 1.70 14.01
N THR A 156 8.72 1.21 15.06
CA THR A 156 8.15 1.11 16.41
C THR A 156 9.08 1.64 17.48
N GLU A 157 8.53 2.13 18.61
CA GLU A 157 9.33 2.60 19.75
C GLU A 157 10.25 1.51 20.29
N SER A 158 9.73 0.29 20.48
CA SER A 158 10.54 -0.84 20.93
C SER A 158 11.63 -1.25 19.93
N GLY A 159 11.37 -1.04 18.64
CA GLY A 159 12.35 -1.23 17.58
C GLY A 159 13.47 -0.21 17.66
N TRP A 160 13.17 1.06 17.91
CA TRP A 160 14.18 2.12 18.07
C TRP A 160 15.08 1.90 19.28
N ASP A 161 14.55 1.39 20.39
CA ASP A 161 15.37 1.03 21.55
C ASP A 161 16.35 -0.12 21.20
N ARG A 162 15.85 -1.15 20.51
CA ARG A 162 16.69 -2.23 19.99
C ARG A 162 17.72 -1.73 18.97
N LEU A 163 17.36 -0.78 18.10
CA LEU A 163 18.28 -0.18 17.12
C LEU A 163 19.44 0.55 17.81
N LYS A 164 19.18 1.29 18.90
CA LYS A 164 20.22 1.94 19.71
C LYS A 164 21.22 0.90 20.24
N GLU A 165 20.73 -0.18 20.85
CA GLU A 165 21.56 -1.28 21.36
C GLU A 165 22.40 -1.92 20.24
N LEU A 166 21.80 -2.10 19.05
CA LEU A 166 22.50 -2.67 17.91
C LEU A 166 23.61 -1.73 17.38
N VAL A 167 23.37 -0.42 17.34
CA VAL A 167 24.36 0.58 16.90
C VAL A 167 25.54 0.65 17.87
N GLU A 168 25.28 0.56 19.18
CA GLU A 168 26.31 0.57 20.21
C GLU A 168 27.19 -0.71 20.17
N ALA A 169 26.58 -1.86 19.80
CA ALA A 169 27.26 -3.15 19.79
C ALA A 169 28.12 -3.42 18.55
N TYR A 170 27.94 -2.68 17.44
CA TYR A 170 28.56 -3.00 16.16
C TYR A 170 29.46 -1.87 15.65
N GLN A 171 30.66 -2.24 15.15
CA GLN A 171 31.65 -1.31 14.60
C GLN A 171 31.25 -0.68 13.26
N ASP A 172 30.35 -1.31 12.48
CA ASP A 172 29.88 -0.81 11.20
C ASP A 172 28.36 -0.68 11.17
N ALA A 173 27.88 0.40 11.80
CA ALA A 173 26.47 0.73 11.85
C ALA A 173 25.87 1.02 10.46
N ASP A 174 26.65 1.63 9.55
CA ASP A 174 26.19 1.98 8.21
C ASP A 174 25.93 0.73 7.35
N ALA A 175 26.84 -0.25 7.36
CA ALA A 175 26.65 -1.50 6.61
C ALA A 175 25.44 -2.29 7.15
N ARG A 176 25.23 -2.27 8.46
CA ARG A 176 24.09 -2.95 9.07
C ARG A 176 22.78 -2.25 8.75
N HIS A 177 22.74 -0.93 8.81
CA HIS A 177 21.60 -0.15 8.36
C HIS A 177 21.24 -0.51 6.92
N GLN A 178 22.21 -0.48 6.01
CA GLN A 178 21.98 -0.83 4.62
C GLN A 178 21.42 -2.26 4.46
N ALA A 179 21.93 -3.21 5.22
CA ALA A 179 21.43 -4.59 5.19
C ALA A 179 19.95 -4.70 5.60
N PHE A 180 19.51 -3.92 6.60
CA PHE A 180 18.08 -3.87 6.98
C PHE A 180 17.25 -3.15 5.93
N VAL A 181 17.72 -2.06 5.36
CA VAL A 181 17.02 -1.31 4.29
C VAL A 181 16.73 -2.23 3.10
N GLU A 182 17.68 -3.08 2.72
CA GLU A 182 17.54 -4.03 1.61
C GLU A 182 16.49 -5.12 1.85
N LEU A 183 16.08 -5.36 3.09
CA LEU A 183 15.02 -6.31 3.42
C LEU A 183 13.60 -5.74 3.26
N ILE A 184 13.42 -4.42 3.29
CA ILE A 184 12.08 -3.79 3.36
C ILE A 184 11.30 -4.02 2.06
N ALA A 185 11.86 -3.71 0.90
CA ALA A 185 11.15 -3.86 -0.37
C ALA A 185 10.74 -5.33 -0.66
N PRO A 186 11.62 -6.34 -0.49
CA PRO A 186 11.25 -7.74 -0.60
C PRO A 186 10.14 -8.14 0.39
N ALA A 187 10.20 -7.68 1.63
CA ALA A 187 9.19 -7.96 2.64
C ALA A 187 7.82 -7.42 2.22
N ALA A 188 7.73 -6.16 1.80
CA ALA A 188 6.50 -5.53 1.33
C ALA A 188 5.87 -6.30 0.15
N ARG A 189 6.69 -6.73 -0.82
CA ARG A 189 6.26 -7.55 -1.96
C ARG A 189 5.73 -8.91 -1.53
N ASN A 190 6.42 -9.58 -0.61
CA ASN A 190 6.02 -10.89 -0.08
C ASN A 190 4.70 -10.81 0.68
N VAL A 191 4.55 -9.79 1.53
CA VAL A 191 3.31 -9.51 2.28
C VAL A 191 2.13 -9.32 1.32
N HIS A 192 2.32 -8.48 0.29
CA HIS A 192 1.27 -8.27 -0.71
C HIS A 192 0.90 -9.56 -1.43
N ALA A 193 1.88 -10.34 -1.88
CA ALA A 193 1.66 -11.62 -2.57
C ALA A 193 0.91 -12.63 -1.69
N TYR A 194 1.23 -12.70 -0.40
CA TYR A 194 0.56 -13.56 0.56
C TYR A 194 -0.94 -13.23 0.67
N TRP A 195 -1.27 -11.96 0.91
CA TRP A 195 -2.66 -11.55 1.04
C TRP A 195 -3.41 -11.55 -0.29
N LEU A 196 -2.75 -11.26 -1.41
CA LEU A 196 -3.35 -11.36 -2.73
C LEU A 196 -3.79 -12.81 -3.03
N ALA A 197 -2.95 -13.80 -2.70
CA ALA A 197 -3.29 -15.20 -2.83
C ALA A 197 -4.47 -15.62 -1.94
N SER A 198 -4.54 -15.08 -0.71
CA SER A 198 -5.61 -15.35 0.24
C SER A 198 -6.95 -14.72 -0.15
N ARG A 199 -6.91 -13.56 -0.85
CA ARG A 199 -8.10 -12.85 -1.34
C ARG A 199 -8.58 -13.37 -2.70
N ALA A 200 -7.76 -14.12 -3.43
CA ALA A 200 -8.20 -14.76 -4.65
C ALA A 200 -9.35 -15.71 -4.30
N PRO A 201 -10.50 -15.66 -5.01
CA PRO A 201 -11.54 -16.64 -4.82
C PRO A 201 -10.88 -18.03 -4.96
N ALA A 202 -11.18 -18.94 -4.02
CA ALA A 202 -10.75 -20.33 -4.13
C ALA A 202 -11.06 -20.72 -5.57
N ARG A 203 -10.03 -21.11 -6.35
CA ARG A 203 -10.26 -21.66 -7.68
C ARG A 203 -11.19 -22.83 -7.43
N ASP A 204 -12.48 -22.64 -7.70
CA ASP A 204 -13.36 -23.79 -7.85
C ASP A 204 -12.61 -24.73 -8.75
N THR A 205 -12.18 -25.86 -8.22
CA THR A 205 -11.76 -26.99 -9.03
C THR A 205 -12.95 -27.18 -9.96
N ILE A 206 -12.76 -26.78 -11.22
CA ILE A 206 -13.79 -26.95 -12.23
C ILE A 206 -14.09 -28.42 -12.17
N ASP A 207 -15.21 -28.74 -11.53
CA ASP A 207 -15.76 -30.08 -11.61
C ASP A 207 -16.03 -30.32 -13.09
N ASP A 208 -15.15 -31.10 -13.72
CA ASP A 208 -15.18 -31.45 -15.15
C ASP A 208 -16.45 -32.24 -15.52
N THR A 209 -17.38 -32.34 -14.53
CA THR A 209 -18.70 -32.94 -14.71
C THR A 209 -19.77 -31.94 -15.12
N ARG A 210 -19.48 -30.66 -15.30
CA ARG A 210 -20.44 -29.70 -15.86
C ARG A 210 -20.68 -30.03 -17.34
N ARG A 211 -21.75 -30.77 -17.58
CA ARG A 211 -22.28 -30.99 -18.94
C ARG A 211 -22.44 -29.60 -19.60
N PRO A 212 -22.02 -29.46 -20.88
CA PRO A 212 -22.21 -28.23 -21.60
C PRO A 212 -23.70 -27.84 -21.56
N ILE A 213 -23.98 -26.63 -21.12
CA ILE A 213 -25.35 -26.08 -21.21
C ILE A 213 -25.65 -25.97 -22.68
N HIS A 214 -26.51 -26.86 -23.18
CA HIS A 214 -27.03 -26.73 -24.52
C HIS A 214 -27.72 -25.38 -24.63
N LYS A 215 -27.21 -24.49 -25.49
CA LYS A 215 -27.91 -23.27 -25.85
C LYS A 215 -29.28 -23.65 -26.38
N VAL A 216 -30.34 -23.41 -25.62
CA VAL A 216 -31.69 -23.46 -26.15
C VAL A 216 -31.76 -22.32 -27.16
N LEU A 217 -31.86 -22.66 -28.45
CA LEU A 217 -32.13 -21.68 -29.50
C LEU A 217 -33.52 -21.10 -29.21
N VAL A 218 -33.57 -19.87 -28.71
CA VAL A 218 -34.81 -19.13 -28.63
C VAL A 218 -35.15 -18.66 -30.04
N PRO A 219 -36.32 -19.06 -30.61
CA PRO A 219 -36.70 -18.66 -31.96
C PRO A 219 -36.70 -17.15 -32.09
N GLY A 220 -36.13 -16.64 -33.18
CA GLY A 220 -36.17 -15.21 -33.49
C GLY A 220 -37.62 -14.75 -33.77
N ARG A 221 -37.89 -13.47 -33.73
CA ARG A 221 -39.21 -12.85 -33.86
C ARG A 221 -39.93 -13.23 -35.18
N ASN A 222 -39.22 -13.74 -36.19
CA ASN A 222 -39.71 -14.11 -37.51
C ASN A 222 -39.59 -15.63 -37.82
N ASP A 223 -39.24 -16.44 -36.83
CA ASP A 223 -39.15 -17.88 -37.02
C ASP A 223 -40.54 -18.53 -36.88
N PRO A 224 -40.84 -19.59 -37.64
CA PRO A 224 -42.11 -20.29 -37.53
C PRO A 224 -42.27 -20.85 -36.11
N CYS A 225 -43.51 -20.76 -35.57
CA CYS A 225 -43.81 -21.26 -34.26
C CYS A 225 -43.59 -22.78 -34.17
N LEU A 226 -42.83 -23.23 -33.18
CA LEU A 226 -42.57 -24.65 -32.92
C LEU A 226 -43.85 -25.45 -32.58
N CYS A 227 -45.01 -24.81 -32.38
CA CYS A 227 -46.29 -25.45 -32.10
C CYS A 227 -47.04 -25.92 -33.38
N GLY A 228 -46.54 -25.62 -34.59
CA GLY A 228 -47.14 -26.09 -35.84
C GLY A 228 -48.46 -25.44 -36.25
N SER A 229 -48.88 -24.39 -35.59
CA SER A 229 -50.05 -23.59 -35.99
C SER A 229 -49.55 -22.40 -36.82
N GLY A 230 -49.45 -22.58 -38.12
CA GLY A 230 -49.23 -21.53 -39.14
C GLY A 230 -50.50 -20.80 -39.47
#